data_93937ea228cfd4b9473d04b67781754c
#
_entry.id   93937ea228cfd4b9473d04b67781754c
#
_cell.length_a   1.000
_cell.length_b   1.000
_cell.length_c   1.000
_cell.angle_alpha   90.00
_cell.angle_beta   90.00
_cell.angle_gamma   90.00
#
_symmetry.space_group_name_H-M   'P 1'
#
loop_
_entity.id
_entity.type
_entity.pdbx_description
1 polymer ?
#
loop_
_entity_poly.entity_id
_entity_poly.type
_entity_poly.pdbx_seq_one_letter_code
_entity_poly.pdbx_strand_id
1 'polypeptide(L)'
;EERVNMIKKCIPELHNVEVEHYDGLLADYAASKGANAIIKGLRAMSDFEYEFQMALTNKKLNPQVETLFLTTATRNMYLSSSMVKQIASMGGDISSFVPEVIRADIMNRIFIKKDTTEE
;
A
#
# COMPACT_ATOMS: atom_id res chain seq x y z
N GLU A 1 9.83 -7.32 2.79
CA GLU A 1 10.77 -6.44 3.53
C GLU A 1 11.10 -5.14 2.78
N GLU A 2 11.39 -5.16 1.46
CA GLU A 2 11.70 -3.95 0.68
C GLU A 2 10.63 -2.86 0.85
N ARG A 3 9.33 -3.22 0.79
CA ARG A 3 8.22 -2.28 0.98
C ARG A 3 8.18 -1.69 2.39
N VAL A 4 8.46 -2.51 3.40
CA VAL A 4 8.56 -2.05 4.80
C VAL A 4 9.65 -1.00 4.94
N ASN A 5 10.83 -1.28 4.38
CA ASN A 5 11.96 -0.35 4.41
C ASN A 5 11.66 0.97 3.68
N MET A 6 11.02 0.91 2.52
CA MET A 6 10.61 2.12 1.79
C MET A 6 9.61 2.96 2.58
N ILE A 7 8.61 2.34 3.22
CA ILE A 7 7.65 3.06 4.05
C ILE A 7 8.35 3.73 5.23
N LYS A 8 9.24 3.00 5.93
CA LYS A 8 10.03 3.56 7.06
C LYS A 8 10.87 4.76 6.64
N LYS A 9 11.45 4.74 5.44
CA LYS A 9 12.18 5.90 4.89
C LYS A 9 11.28 7.12 4.67
N CYS A 10 10.00 6.93 4.39
CA CYS A 10 9.05 8.01 4.12
C CYS A 10 8.50 8.68 5.38
N ILE A 11 8.58 8.03 6.54
CA ILE A 11 7.91 8.48 7.77
C ILE A 11 8.82 8.48 9.00
N PRO A 12 10.09 8.91 8.91
CA PRO A 12 11.01 8.84 10.06
C PRO A 12 10.57 9.68 11.25
N GLU A 13 9.74 10.71 11.03
CA GLU A 13 9.22 11.61 12.05
C GLU A 13 7.98 11.07 12.80
N LEU A 14 7.37 10.00 12.30
CA LEU A 14 6.15 9.42 12.90
C LEU A 14 6.51 8.34 13.92
N HIS A 15 6.70 8.75 15.18
CA HIS A 15 7.11 7.84 16.25
C HIS A 15 5.99 6.94 16.79
N ASN A 16 4.75 7.21 16.43
CA ASN A 16 3.56 6.44 16.81
C ASN A 16 3.08 5.47 15.73
N VAL A 17 3.91 5.21 14.71
CA VAL A 17 3.62 4.31 13.59
C VAL A 17 4.60 3.15 13.58
N GLU A 18 4.09 1.93 13.56
CA GLU A 18 4.85 0.71 13.32
C GLU A 18 4.61 0.24 11.90
N VAL A 19 5.67 -0.18 11.21
CA VAL A 19 5.60 -0.74 9.86
C VAL A 19 6.08 -2.17 9.89
N GLU A 20 5.18 -3.10 9.59
CA GLU A 20 5.45 -4.52 9.65
C GLU A 20 4.99 -5.23 8.37
N HIS A 21 5.56 -6.39 8.14
CA HIS A 21 5.07 -7.35 7.15
C HIS A 21 4.32 -8.45 7.89
N TYR A 22 3.16 -8.82 7.37
CA TYR A 22 2.38 -9.95 7.88
C TYR A 22 1.91 -10.81 6.70
N ASP A 23 2.04 -12.10 6.86
CA ASP A 23 1.65 -13.09 5.86
C ASP A 23 0.54 -13.98 6.44
N GLY A 24 -0.70 -13.52 6.30
CA GLY A 24 -1.88 -14.18 6.84
C GLY A 24 -3.14 -13.31 6.72
N LEU A 25 -4.17 -13.70 7.45
CA LEU A 25 -5.45 -12.97 7.44
C LEU A 25 -5.34 -11.65 8.21
N LEU A 26 -5.79 -10.56 7.59
CA LEU A 26 -5.79 -9.23 8.21
C LEU A 26 -6.61 -9.21 9.52
N ALA A 27 -7.71 -9.96 9.58
CA ALA A 27 -8.54 -10.08 10.79
C ALA A 27 -7.75 -10.66 11.97
N ASP A 28 -6.92 -11.68 11.72
CA ASP A 28 -6.08 -12.31 12.75
C ASP A 28 -4.95 -11.37 13.20
N TYR A 29 -4.35 -10.68 12.25
CA TYR A 29 -3.34 -9.68 12.56
C TYR A 29 -3.90 -8.53 13.41
N ALA A 30 -5.07 -8.01 13.04
CA ALA A 30 -5.75 -6.98 13.81
C ALA A 30 -6.06 -7.46 15.24
N ALA A 31 -6.50 -8.71 15.39
CA ALA A 31 -6.73 -9.30 16.70
C ALA A 31 -5.43 -9.40 17.53
N SER A 32 -4.34 -9.87 16.93
CA SER A 32 -3.04 -10.01 17.60
C SER A 32 -2.47 -8.67 18.08
N LYS A 33 -2.79 -7.58 17.39
CA LYS A 33 -2.39 -6.22 17.75
C LYS A 33 -3.39 -5.50 18.66
N GLY A 34 -4.51 -6.13 18.99
CA GLY A 34 -5.58 -5.48 19.76
C GLY A 34 -6.18 -4.26 19.03
N ALA A 35 -6.18 -4.26 17.69
CA ALA A 35 -6.66 -3.15 16.91
C ALA A 35 -8.18 -3.06 16.97
N ASN A 36 -8.71 -1.85 17.17
CA ASN A 36 -10.14 -1.55 17.17
C ASN A 36 -10.67 -1.23 15.78
N ALA A 37 -9.79 -0.76 14.87
CA ALA A 37 -10.17 -0.35 13.53
C ALA A 37 -9.12 -0.69 12.48
N ILE A 38 -9.58 -1.00 11.28
CA ILE A 38 -8.79 -1.08 10.05
C ILE A 38 -9.11 0.15 9.22
N ILE A 39 -8.09 0.93 8.85
CA ILE A 39 -8.25 2.11 7.99
C ILE A 39 -7.89 1.75 6.56
N LYS A 40 -8.79 2.05 5.63
CA LYS A 40 -8.61 1.79 4.20
C LYS A 40 -8.83 3.06 3.38
N GLY A 41 -7.94 3.33 2.45
CA GLY A 41 -8.12 4.40 1.46
C GLY A 41 -9.00 3.94 0.29
N LEU A 42 -9.88 4.80 -0.19
CA LEU A 42 -10.71 4.57 -1.38
C LEU A 42 -10.41 5.61 -2.45
N ARG A 43 -10.20 5.17 -3.69
CA ARG A 43 -9.92 6.02 -4.85
C ARG A 43 -11.10 6.11 -5.82
N ALA A 44 -11.80 4.99 -6.07
CA ALA A 44 -12.88 4.88 -7.03
C ALA A 44 -13.97 3.91 -6.58
N MET A 45 -15.11 3.92 -7.26
CA MET A 45 -16.23 3.02 -6.98
C MET A 45 -15.87 1.54 -7.16
N SER A 46 -15.01 1.22 -8.14
CA SER A 46 -14.50 -0.14 -8.36
C SER A 46 -13.67 -0.66 -7.19
N ASP A 47 -12.90 0.21 -6.53
CA ASP A 47 -12.17 -0.14 -5.31
C ASP A 47 -13.15 -0.40 -4.15
N PHE A 48 -14.25 0.37 -4.08
CA PHE A 48 -15.22 0.29 -2.99
C PHE A 48 -15.89 -1.08 -2.89
N GLU A 49 -16.34 -1.66 -3.99
CA GLU A 49 -17.02 -2.96 -3.97
C GLU A 49 -16.13 -4.05 -3.37
N TYR A 50 -14.89 -4.13 -3.82
CA TYR A 50 -13.92 -5.09 -3.31
C TYR A 50 -13.57 -4.84 -1.84
N GLU A 51 -13.27 -3.60 -1.48
CA GLU A 51 -12.90 -3.23 -0.11
C GLU A 51 -14.08 -3.39 0.87
N PHE A 52 -15.31 -3.11 0.42
CA PHE A 52 -16.51 -3.33 1.21
C PHE A 52 -16.73 -4.83 1.50
N GLN A 53 -16.56 -5.68 0.50
CA GLN A 53 -16.64 -7.12 0.66
C GLN A 53 -15.59 -7.65 1.64
N MET A 54 -14.36 -7.14 1.55
CA MET A 54 -13.28 -7.45 2.50
C MET A 54 -13.61 -6.98 3.92
N ALA A 55 -14.19 -5.80 4.07
CA ALA A 55 -14.59 -5.27 5.37
C ALA A 55 -15.64 -6.16 6.05
N LEU A 56 -16.65 -6.61 5.31
CA LEU A 56 -17.67 -7.54 5.82
C LEU A 56 -17.06 -8.88 6.22
N THR A 57 -16.13 -9.39 5.44
CA THR A 57 -15.41 -10.63 5.73
C THR A 57 -14.55 -10.48 7.00
N ASN A 58 -13.80 -9.42 7.11
CA ASN A 58 -12.99 -9.14 8.30
C ASN A 58 -13.85 -8.99 9.56
N LYS A 59 -15.00 -8.33 9.45
CA LYS A 59 -15.95 -8.17 10.55
C LYS A 59 -16.52 -9.51 11.01
N LYS A 60 -16.75 -10.43 10.08
CA LYS A 60 -17.21 -11.79 10.42
C LYS A 60 -16.13 -12.60 11.11
N LEU A 61 -14.90 -12.49 10.65
CA LEU A 61 -13.74 -13.21 11.23
C LEU A 61 -13.31 -12.63 12.59
N ASN A 62 -13.40 -11.31 12.74
CA ASN A 62 -13.09 -10.60 13.97
C ASN A 62 -14.17 -9.54 14.25
N PRO A 63 -15.23 -9.87 15.03
CA PRO A 63 -16.34 -8.96 15.33
C PRO A 63 -15.91 -7.69 16.11
N GLN A 64 -14.74 -7.69 16.72
CA GLN A 64 -14.24 -6.55 17.52
C GLN A 64 -13.62 -5.45 16.66
N VAL A 65 -13.31 -5.72 15.41
CA VAL A 65 -12.66 -4.75 14.52
C VAL A 65 -13.67 -4.10 13.58
N GLU A 66 -13.60 -2.78 13.44
CA GLU A 66 -14.34 -2.01 12.44
C GLU A 66 -13.43 -1.59 11.29
N THR A 67 -13.99 -1.48 10.07
CA THR A 67 -13.27 -0.92 8.94
C THR A 67 -13.78 0.49 8.65
N LEU A 68 -12.86 1.45 8.58
CA LEU A 68 -13.13 2.84 8.25
C LEU A 68 -12.55 3.16 6.88
N PHE A 69 -13.36 3.76 6.01
CA PHE A 69 -12.93 4.17 4.68
C PHE A 69 -12.67 5.66 4.62
N LEU A 70 -11.48 6.03 4.13
CA LEU A 70 -11.10 7.41 3.87
C LEU A 70 -11.02 7.63 2.36
N THR A 71 -11.68 8.67 1.87
CA THR A 71 -11.60 9.05 0.46
C THR A 71 -10.28 9.74 0.17
N THR A 72 -9.68 9.41 -0.97
CA THR A 72 -8.46 10.07 -1.42
C THR A 72 -8.73 11.49 -1.92
N ALA A 73 -7.71 12.34 -1.92
CA ALA A 73 -7.79 13.63 -2.59
C ALA A 73 -7.93 13.43 -4.12
N THR A 74 -8.72 14.28 -4.77
CA THR A 74 -9.02 14.19 -6.21
C THR A 74 -7.76 14.07 -7.06
N ARG A 75 -6.70 14.78 -6.71
CA ARG A 75 -5.40 14.74 -7.42
C ARG A 75 -4.73 13.37 -7.42
N ASN A 76 -5.10 12.47 -6.51
CA ASN A 76 -4.48 11.14 -6.35
C ASN A 76 -5.41 10.01 -6.80
N MET A 77 -6.59 10.30 -7.34
CA MET A 77 -7.59 9.29 -7.70
C MET A 77 -7.09 8.28 -8.74
N TYR A 78 -6.23 8.72 -9.66
CA TYR A 78 -5.66 7.88 -10.73
C TYR A 78 -4.40 7.13 -10.31
N LEU A 79 -3.81 7.46 -9.16
CA LEU A 79 -2.53 6.93 -8.73
C LEU A 79 -2.66 5.48 -8.26
N SER A 80 -1.86 4.60 -8.85
CA SER A 80 -1.75 3.21 -8.45
C SER A 80 -0.31 2.71 -8.55
N SER A 81 0.03 1.69 -7.78
CA SER A 81 1.37 1.09 -7.85
C SER A 81 1.66 0.45 -9.20
N SER A 82 0.65 -0.11 -9.87
CA SER A 82 0.79 -0.68 -11.22
C SER A 82 1.11 0.39 -12.25
N MET A 83 0.46 1.56 -12.18
CA MET A 83 0.75 2.69 -13.07
C MET A 83 2.18 3.21 -12.86
N VAL A 84 2.59 3.41 -11.61
CA VAL A 84 3.97 3.85 -11.31
C VAL A 84 5.00 2.86 -11.83
N LYS A 85 4.79 1.57 -11.63
CA LYS A 85 5.67 0.52 -12.17
C LYS A 85 5.73 0.53 -13.69
N GLN A 86 4.60 0.73 -14.36
CA GLN A 86 4.54 0.81 -15.82
C GLN A 86 5.34 2.00 -16.35
N ILE A 87 5.15 3.19 -15.78
CA ILE A 87 5.90 4.40 -16.17
C ILE A 87 7.40 4.17 -15.95
N ALA A 88 7.79 3.68 -14.78
CA ALA A 88 9.19 3.42 -14.47
C ALA A 88 9.81 2.38 -15.41
N SER A 89 9.09 1.30 -15.76
CA SER A 89 9.58 0.25 -16.67
C SER A 89 9.84 0.76 -18.09
N MET A 90 9.18 1.83 -18.48
CA MET A 90 9.37 2.51 -19.77
C MET A 90 10.41 3.65 -19.70
N GLY A 91 11.08 3.84 -18.56
CA GLY A 91 12.06 4.91 -18.36
C GLY A 91 11.44 6.29 -18.11
N GLY A 92 10.14 6.35 -17.81
CA GLY A 92 9.43 7.59 -17.51
C GLY A 92 9.81 8.16 -16.14
N ASP A 93 9.61 9.46 -15.97
CA ASP A 93 9.83 10.14 -14.70
C ASP A 93 8.68 9.88 -13.72
N ILE A 94 9.00 9.32 -12.56
CA ILE A 94 8.04 9.04 -11.48
C ILE A 94 8.12 10.03 -10.30
N SER A 95 8.89 11.10 -10.41
CA SER A 95 9.15 12.05 -9.32
C SER A 95 7.89 12.70 -8.75
N SER A 96 6.87 12.93 -9.58
CA SER A 96 5.59 13.51 -9.15
C SER A 96 4.60 12.50 -8.56
N PHE A 97 4.92 11.19 -8.61
CA PHE A 97 4.01 10.12 -8.19
C PHE A 97 4.44 9.43 -6.90
N VAL A 98 5.69 9.58 -6.50
CA VAL A 98 6.26 8.91 -5.33
C VAL A 98 7.10 9.89 -4.50
N PRO A 99 7.27 9.64 -3.18
CA PRO A 99 8.20 10.41 -2.37
C PRO A 99 9.63 10.30 -2.91
N GLU A 100 10.34 11.43 -2.96
CA GLU A 100 11.70 11.51 -3.50
C GLU A 100 12.65 10.51 -2.84
N VAL A 101 12.51 10.32 -1.53
CA VAL A 101 13.38 9.45 -0.71
C VAL A 101 13.40 7.98 -1.15
N ILE A 102 12.34 7.51 -1.84
CA ILE A 102 12.22 6.12 -2.32
C ILE A 102 12.25 6.00 -3.85
N ARG A 103 12.35 7.10 -4.58
CA ARG A 103 12.33 7.09 -6.05
C ARG A 103 13.43 6.20 -6.63
N ALA A 104 14.65 6.36 -6.14
CA ALA A 104 15.80 5.56 -6.59
C ALA A 104 15.60 4.07 -6.28
N ASP A 105 15.07 3.72 -5.11
CA ASP A 105 14.81 2.33 -4.72
C ASP A 105 13.82 1.67 -5.70
N ILE A 106 12.76 2.39 -6.08
CA ILE A 106 11.76 1.90 -7.04
C ILE A 106 12.37 1.70 -8.42
N MET A 107 13.10 2.69 -8.93
CA MET A 107 13.74 2.62 -10.24
C MET A 107 14.74 1.47 -10.32
N ASN A 108 15.61 1.33 -9.35
CA ASN A 108 16.61 0.25 -9.29
C ASN A 108 15.93 -1.12 -9.26
N ARG A 109 14.85 -1.28 -8.50
CA ARG A 109 14.13 -2.55 -8.40
C ARG A 109 13.47 -2.96 -9.71
N ILE A 110 13.01 -1.99 -10.50
CA ILE A 110 12.36 -2.24 -11.79
C ILE A 110 13.39 -2.58 -12.87
N PHE A 111 14.55 -1.91 -12.89
CA PHE A 111 15.62 -2.21 -13.83
C PHE A 111 16.24 -3.59 -13.60
N ILE A 112 16.52 -3.97 -12.35
CA ILE A 112 17.03 -5.32 -12.01
C ILE A 112 16.10 -6.43 -12.52
N LYS A 113 14.78 -6.21 -12.49
CA LYS A 113 13.82 -7.18 -13.05
C LYS A 113 13.86 -7.28 -14.57
N LYS A 114 14.22 -6.25 -15.30
CA LYS A 114 14.37 -6.30 -16.75
C LYS A 114 15.55 -7.16 -17.17
N ASP A 115 16.68 -7.00 -16.53
CA ASP A 115 17.90 -7.76 -16.85
C ASP A 115 17.76 -9.26 -16.58
N THR A 116 16.88 -9.66 -15.66
CA THR A 116 16.61 -11.09 -15.36
C THR A 116 15.56 -11.73 -16.26
N THR A 117 14.90 -10.99 -17.13
CA THR A 117 13.83 -11.51 -18.01
C THR A 117 14.32 -11.63 -19.47
N GLU A 118 15.52 -11.15 -19.78
CA GLU A 118 16.14 -11.22 -21.11
C GLU A 118 17.17 -12.39 -21.26
N GLU A 119 17.27 -13.27 -20.26
CA GLU A 119 17.96 -14.58 -20.36
C GLU A 119 16.96 -15.72 -20.51
#